data_17f06c1d51e54d37da199bdc4c5b48be
#
_entry.id   17f06c1d51e54d37da199bdc4c5b48be
#
_cell.length_a   1.000
_cell.length_b   1.000
_cell.length_c   1.000
_cell.angle_alpha   90.00
_cell.angle_beta   90.00
_cell.angle_gamma   90.00
#
_symmetry.space_group_name_H-M   'P 1'
#
loop_
_entity.id
_entity.type
_entity.pdbx_description
1 polymer ?
#
loop_
_entity_poly.entity_id
_entity_poly.type
_entity_poly.pdbx_seq_one_letter_code
_entity_poly.pdbx_strand_id
1 'polypeptide(L)'
;MQKIFSRRSFIGNIAKGSLYSIAFSSSYRSFANPSSFKSFEDDKSKKINIGIIGAENSHTAAFGKLFNIDNIFPGLEVKYVWGETEAFARIAMKKGNIPNIVSHPNDMLGKIDALIVDHRHGKYHLDAAMPFLEEGIPIFIDKPFCYRKQKGEEFLSKARQLKTPVTSYSSIAHSFATFDIKNQISQMESKENIIMYGPLDLDSKYGGVFFYGPHLIEPLIYIIDNRAVKVRVNKNNSNGSASIVFENGISVTLIFSSKNRGWQTFVETKKGFVEIKATVEKKVPSKSDLDMVTMFKTGKEPRKHSNILHGIAILEALEKSVNSGGWENVDQ
;
A
#
# COMPACT_ATOMS: atom_id res chain seq x y z
N MET A 1 2.32 -0.85 -47.86
CA MET A 1 2.14 -2.28 -47.55
C MET A 1 2.81 -2.56 -46.20
N GLN A 2 2.05 -2.54 -45.11
CA GLN A 2 2.54 -2.89 -43.76
C GLN A 2 2.39 -4.39 -43.56
N LYS A 3 3.49 -5.10 -43.29
CA LYS A 3 3.47 -6.53 -42.95
C LYS A 3 3.05 -6.69 -41.45
N ILE A 4 1.90 -7.31 -41.26
CA ILE A 4 1.39 -7.74 -39.96
C ILE A 4 2.19 -8.98 -39.55
N PHE A 5 2.94 -8.90 -38.44
CA PHE A 5 3.63 -10.05 -37.84
C PHE A 5 2.65 -10.91 -37.03
N SER A 6 2.51 -12.18 -37.42
CA SER A 6 1.66 -13.14 -36.76
C SER A 6 2.35 -13.75 -35.53
N ARG A 7 1.55 -14.09 -34.49
CA ARG A 7 1.99 -14.69 -33.21
C ARG A 7 2.77 -16.01 -33.32
N ARG A 8 2.88 -16.61 -34.53
CA ARG A 8 3.57 -17.89 -34.73
C ARG A 8 5.07 -17.79 -35.03
N SER A 9 5.60 -16.60 -35.33
CA SER A 9 7.04 -16.41 -35.61
C SER A 9 7.90 -16.11 -34.39
N PHE A 10 7.30 -15.94 -33.17
CA PHE A 10 8.02 -15.61 -31.95
C PHE A 10 8.58 -16.83 -31.19
N ILE A 11 8.09 -18.03 -31.46
CA ILE A 11 8.47 -19.25 -30.71
C ILE A 11 9.65 -19.99 -31.34
N GLY A 12 10.15 -19.57 -32.49
CA GLY A 12 11.17 -20.30 -33.29
C GLY A 12 12.64 -20.00 -32.95
N ASN A 13 12.98 -18.97 -32.17
CA ASN A 13 14.36 -18.47 -32.03
C ASN A 13 15.00 -18.60 -30.65
N ILE A 14 14.54 -19.49 -29.77
CA ILE A 14 15.16 -19.77 -28.47
C ILE A 14 15.88 -21.14 -28.46
N ALA A 15 16.51 -21.51 -29.54
CA ALA A 15 17.34 -22.72 -29.54
C ALA A 15 18.56 -22.50 -30.42
N LYS A 16 19.56 -21.73 -29.95
CA LYS A 16 21.00 -21.85 -30.31
C LYS A 16 21.76 -20.63 -29.76
N GLY A 17 22.51 -20.82 -28.72
CA GLY A 17 23.44 -19.80 -28.17
C GLY A 17 24.19 -20.34 -26.95
N SER A 18 25.28 -20.98 -27.25
CA SER A 18 26.34 -21.63 -26.49
C SER A 18 26.73 -21.01 -25.15
N LEU A 19 26.93 -21.88 -24.19
CA LEU A 19 27.96 -21.98 -23.13
C LEU A 19 29.13 -20.98 -23.25
N TYR A 20 29.22 -20.08 -22.25
CA TYR A 20 30.51 -19.62 -21.71
C TYR A 20 30.43 -19.63 -20.20
N SER A 21 31.05 -20.66 -19.62
CA SER A 21 31.37 -20.77 -18.21
C SER A 21 32.52 -19.82 -17.89
N ILE A 22 32.28 -18.77 -17.12
CA ILE A 22 33.35 -18.05 -16.42
C ILE A 22 33.09 -18.24 -14.93
N ALA A 23 33.95 -19.08 -14.32
CA ALA A 23 34.04 -19.22 -12.88
C ALA A 23 34.57 -17.91 -12.28
N PHE A 24 33.75 -17.20 -11.52
CA PHE A 24 34.19 -16.23 -10.55
C PHE A 24 33.87 -16.76 -9.15
N SER A 25 34.90 -17.32 -8.54
CA SER A 25 34.95 -17.55 -7.10
C SER A 25 35.16 -16.19 -6.42
N SER A 26 34.15 -15.64 -5.78
CA SER A 26 34.35 -14.64 -4.76
C SER A 26 33.21 -14.70 -3.75
N SER A 27 33.64 -14.97 -2.55
CA SER A 27 33.03 -14.92 -1.24
C SER A 27 31.81 -13.97 -1.12
N TYR A 28 30.62 -14.49 -1.40
CA TYR A 28 29.38 -13.90 -0.91
C TYR A 28 29.17 -14.32 0.55
N ARG A 29 29.51 -13.45 1.48
CA ARG A 29 29.01 -13.57 2.85
C ARG A 29 27.49 -13.41 2.80
N SER A 30 26.81 -14.50 3.08
CA SER A 30 25.38 -14.62 3.25
C SER A 30 24.89 -13.63 4.32
N PHE A 31 24.24 -12.54 3.90
CA PHE A 31 23.35 -11.76 4.75
C PHE A 31 21.94 -11.92 4.20
N ALA A 32 21.34 -13.03 4.47
CA ALA A 32 19.93 -13.32 4.66
C ALA A 32 19.77 -14.83 4.72
N ASN A 33 19.86 -15.35 5.91
CA ASN A 33 19.52 -16.73 6.18
C ASN A 33 18.00 -16.89 6.00
N PRO A 34 17.50 -17.67 5.00
CA PRO A 34 16.08 -17.92 4.85
C PRO A 34 15.49 -18.74 6.01
N SER A 35 16.35 -19.24 6.90
CA SER A 35 15.95 -20.03 8.07
C SER A 35 15.54 -19.21 9.29
N SER A 36 15.52 -17.87 9.23
CA SER A 36 14.97 -17.04 10.30
C SER A 36 13.50 -16.68 10.13
N PHE A 37 12.81 -17.15 9.10
CA PHE A 37 11.38 -17.38 9.23
C PHE A 37 11.20 -18.56 10.19
N LYS A 38 11.32 -18.27 11.51
CA LYS A 38 10.67 -19.12 12.50
C LYS A 38 9.28 -19.35 11.92
N SER A 39 8.99 -20.59 11.56
CA SER A 39 7.61 -21.06 11.39
C SER A 39 6.89 -20.43 12.58
N PHE A 40 5.90 -19.56 12.30
CA PHE A 40 4.98 -19.14 13.32
C PHE A 40 4.33 -20.44 13.77
N GLU A 41 4.92 -21.10 14.78
CA GLU A 41 4.24 -22.15 15.51
C GLU A 41 3.04 -21.46 16.10
N ASP A 42 1.95 -21.69 15.42
CA ASP A 42 0.63 -21.25 15.75
C ASP A 42 0.37 -21.56 17.23
N ASP A 43 0.22 -20.52 18.01
CA ASP A 43 -0.72 -20.60 19.11
C ASP A 43 -2.12 -20.72 18.47
N LYS A 44 -2.47 -21.94 18.08
CA LYS A 44 -3.73 -22.33 17.44
C LYS A 44 -4.93 -22.07 18.33
N SER A 45 -4.74 -21.52 19.55
CA SER A 45 -5.76 -21.45 20.59
C SER A 45 -6.62 -20.19 20.50
N LYS A 46 -6.13 -19.07 19.97
CA LYS A 46 -6.90 -17.82 19.97
C LYS A 46 -7.53 -17.56 18.58
N LYS A 47 -8.85 -17.74 18.51
CA LYS A 47 -9.64 -17.27 17.37
C LYS A 47 -9.72 -15.75 17.39
N ILE A 48 -9.54 -15.10 16.23
CA ILE A 48 -9.65 -13.65 16.05
C ILE A 48 -10.82 -13.40 15.11
N ASN A 49 -11.88 -12.79 15.65
CA ASN A 49 -13.03 -12.34 14.87
C ASN A 49 -12.75 -10.94 14.33
N ILE A 50 -12.79 -10.77 13.03
CA ILE A 50 -12.53 -9.51 12.35
C ILE A 50 -13.85 -8.87 11.95
N GLY A 51 -14.00 -7.56 12.20
CA GLY A 51 -15.05 -6.72 11.63
C GLY A 51 -14.50 -5.87 10.50
N ILE A 52 -15.31 -5.61 9.47
CA ILE A 52 -14.95 -4.69 8.39
C ILE A 52 -15.99 -3.57 8.32
N ILE A 53 -15.53 -2.31 8.31
CA ILE A 53 -16.34 -1.13 8.04
C ILE A 53 -15.99 -0.59 6.65
N GLY A 54 -16.98 -0.58 5.76
CA GLY A 54 -16.85 -0.23 4.34
C GLY A 54 -17.06 -1.44 3.44
N ALA A 55 -17.82 -1.29 2.36
CA ALA A 55 -18.10 -2.37 1.42
C ALA A 55 -18.18 -1.89 -0.04
N GLU A 56 -18.16 -0.59 -0.30
CA GLU A 56 -18.04 -0.04 -1.65
C GLU A 56 -16.66 -0.37 -2.26
N ASN A 57 -15.65 -0.54 -1.42
CA ASN A 57 -14.31 -0.92 -1.84
C ASN A 57 -14.23 -2.42 -2.16
N SER A 58 -13.53 -2.77 -3.24
CA SER A 58 -13.29 -4.16 -3.61
C SER A 58 -12.37 -4.91 -2.64
N HIS A 59 -11.61 -4.19 -1.81
CA HIS A 59 -10.72 -4.79 -0.83
C HIS A 59 -11.49 -5.55 0.26
N THR A 60 -12.69 -5.10 0.64
CA THR A 60 -13.56 -5.80 1.60
C THR A 60 -13.83 -7.25 1.20
N ALA A 61 -14.23 -7.45 -0.05
CA ALA A 61 -14.44 -8.79 -0.58
C ALA A 61 -13.12 -9.60 -0.67
N ALA A 62 -12.00 -8.93 -0.94
CA ALA A 62 -10.69 -9.56 -0.98
C ALA A 62 -10.22 -10.02 0.42
N PHE A 63 -10.46 -9.23 1.47
CA PHE A 63 -10.21 -9.64 2.86
C PHE A 63 -11.09 -10.84 3.25
N GLY A 64 -12.40 -10.80 2.93
CA GLY A 64 -13.28 -11.95 3.14
C GLY A 64 -12.77 -13.21 2.43
N LYS A 65 -12.32 -13.08 1.17
CA LYS A 65 -11.72 -14.19 0.44
C LYS A 65 -10.46 -14.72 1.13
N LEU A 66 -9.54 -13.85 1.53
CA LEU A 66 -8.28 -14.20 2.18
C LEU A 66 -8.50 -15.02 3.47
N PHE A 67 -9.41 -14.55 4.32
CA PHE A 67 -9.62 -15.14 5.65
C PHE A 67 -10.65 -16.28 5.64
N ASN A 68 -11.77 -16.14 4.93
CA ASN A 68 -12.90 -17.05 5.06
C ASN A 68 -12.95 -18.12 3.96
N ILE A 69 -12.49 -17.81 2.73
CA ILE A 69 -12.57 -18.75 1.60
C ILE A 69 -11.24 -19.48 1.44
N ASP A 70 -10.14 -18.71 1.25
CA ASP A 70 -8.82 -19.29 1.04
C ASP A 70 -8.19 -19.78 2.35
N ASN A 71 -8.70 -19.32 3.49
CA ASN A 71 -8.27 -19.66 4.85
C ASN A 71 -6.74 -19.63 5.02
N ILE A 72 -6.11 -18.60 4.45
CA ILE A 72 -4.64 -18.46 4.44
C ILE A 72 -4.09 -18.30 5.86
N PHE A 73 -4.91 -17.76 6.78
CA PHE A 73 -4.55 -17.55 8.19
C PHE A 73 -5.56 -18.31 9.11
N PRO A 74 -5.35 -19.59 9.36
CA PRO A 74 -6.24 -20.37 10.23
C PRO A 74 -6.45 -19.69 11.59
N GLY A 75 -7.70 -19.66 12.06
CA GLY A 75 -8.08 -19.02 13.31
C GLY A 75 -8.44 -17.53 13.19
N LEU A 76 -8.23 -16.89 12.04
CA LEU A 76 -8.72 -15.54 11.75
C LEU A 76 -9.91 -15.63 10.79
N GLU A 77 -10.99 -14.94 11.11
CA GLU A 77 -12.21 -14.96 10.30
C GLU A 77 -12.87 -13.58 10.27
N VAL A 78 -13.25 -13.11 9.10
CA VAL A 78 -14.12 -11.92 8.97
C VAL A 78 -15.54 -12.33 9.34
N LYS A 79 -16.01 -11.92 10.52
CA LYS A 79 -17.34 -12.27 11.05
C LYS A 79 -18.43 -11.28 10.68
N TYR A 80 -18.06 -10.00 10.57
CA TYR A 80 -19.03 -8.93 10.38
C TYR A 80 -18.58 -7.97 9.30
N VAL A 81 -19.54 -7.45 8.54
CA VAL A 81 -19.34 -6.35 7.61
C VAL A 81 -20.45 -5.32 7.76
N TRP A 82 -20.05 -4.05 7.77
CA TRP A 82 -20.93 -2.93 7.52
C TRP A 82 -20.59 -2.31 6.17
N GLY A 83 -21.60 -1.88 5.40
CA GLY A 83 -21.40 -1.22 4.13
C GLY A 83 -22.17 0.09 4.05
N GLU A 84 -21.66 1.01 3.24
CA GLU A 84 -22.22 2.33 2.97
C GLU A 84 -23.67 2.25 2.45
N THR A 85 -24.01 1.11 1.84
CA THR A 85 -25.34 0.69 1.46
C THR A 85 -25.52 -0.81 1.74
N GLU A 86 -26.78 -1.21 1.95
CA GLU A 86 -27.07 -2.63 2.10
C GLU A 86 -26.67 -3.46 0.86
N ALA A 87 -26.78 -2.87 -0.33
CA ALA A 87 -26.36 -3.54 -1.57
C ALA A 87 -24.87 -3.83 -1.61
N PHE A 88 -24.03 -2.88 -1.19
CA PHE A 88 -22.59 -3.09 -1.10
C PHE A 88 -22.23 -4.14 -0.03
N ALA A 89 -22.87 -4.06 1.14
CA ALA A 89 -22.67 -5.05 2.19
C ALA A 89 -23.02 -6.47 1.72
N ARG A 90 -24.17 -6.66 1.04
CA ARG A 90 -24.60 -7.96 0.48
C ARG A 90 -23.61 -8.48 -0.58
N ILE A 91 -23.08 -7.62 -1.44
CA ILE A 91 -22.07 -8.00 -2.44
C ILE A 91 -20.77 -8.46 -1.75
N ALA A 92 -20.31 -7.72 -0.76
CA ALA A 92 -19.11 -8.06 0.01
C ALA A 92 -19.29 -9.37 0.79
N MET A 93 -20.43 -9.52 1.48
CA MET A 93 -20.82 -10.73 2.16
C MET A 93 -20.74 -11.97 1.23
N LYS A 94 -21.40 -11.90 0.08
CA LYS A 94 -21.43 -13.02 -0.87
C LYS A 94 -20.06 -13.35 -1.45
N LYS A 95 -19.30 -12.31 -1.87
CA LYS A 95 -17.99 -12.51 -2.50
C LYS A 95 -16.90 -12.92 -1.50
N GLY A 96 -17.00 -12.46 -0.27
CA GLY A 96 -16.03 -12.72 0.79
C GLY A 96 -16.42 -13.84 1.74
N ASN A 97 -17.58 -14.48 1.55
CA ASN A 97 -18.16 -15.47 2.48
C ASN A 97 -18.21 -14.95 3.93
N ILE A 98 -18.68 -13.69 4.10
CA ILE A 98 -18.78 -13.04 5.41
C ILE A 98 -20.16 -13.37 6.00
N PRO A 99 -20.25 -13.95 7.21
CA PRO A 99 -21.51 -14.50 7.69
C PRO A 99 -22.56 -13.45 8.12
N ASN A 100 -22.13 -12.23 8.56
CA ASN A 100 -23.06 -11.28 9.14
C ASN A 100 -22.90 -9.87 8.54
N ILE A 101 -24.03 -9.25 8.20
CA ILE A 101 -24.13 -7.81 7.93
C ILE A 101 -24.68 -7.16 9.21
N VAL A 102 -24.11 -6.00 9.59
CA VAL A 102 -24.62 -5.17 10.70
C VAL A 102 -25.26 -3.90 10.17
N SER A 103 -26.24 -3.37 10.89
CA SER A 103 -26.96 -2.13 10.52
C SER A 103 -26.14 -0.88 10.83
N HIS A 104 -25.37 -0.92 11.92
CA HIS A 104 -24.46 0.15 12.33
C HIS A 104 -23.07 -0.42 12.65
N PRO A 105 -21.99 0.32 12.35
CA PRO A 105 -20.62 -0.12 12.68
C PRO A 105 -20.48 -0.53 14.15
N ASN A 106 -21.05 0.24 15.08
CA ASN A 106 -20.94 0.01 16.51
C ASN A 106 -21.63 -1.28 16.99
N ASP A 107 -22.49 -1.90 16.16
CA ASP A 107 -23.09 -3.21 16.48
C ASP A 107 -22.03 -4.33 16.56
N MET A 108 -20.81 -4.07 16.08
CA MET A 108 -19.66 -4.96 16.17
C MET A 108 -18.87 -4.84 17.50
N LEU A 109 -19.07 -3.79 18.29
CA LEU A 109 -18.41 -3.62 19.59
C LEU A 109 -18.73 -4.80 20.53
N GLY A 110 -17.72 -5.31 21.21
CA GLY A 110 -17.82 -6.51 22.05
C GLY A 110 -17.95 -7.84 21.30
N LYS A 111 -17.95 -7.84 19.96
CA LYS A 111 -18.11 -9.05 19.12
C LYS A 111 -16.90 -9.35 18.24
N ILE A 112 -15.95 -8.41 18.14
CA ILE A 112 -14.76 -8.54 17.29
C ILE A 112 -13.48 -8.33 18.12
N ASP A 113 -12.40 -8.95 17.66
CA ASP A 113 -11.06 -8.86 18.25
C ASP A 113 -10.13 -7.97 17.43
N ALA A 114 -10.48 -7.64 16.18
CA ALA A 114 -9.74 -6.77 15.29
C ALA A 114 -10.68 -6.07 14.29
N LEU A 115 -10.30 -4.87 13.87
CA LEU A 115 -11.08 -4.07 12.91
C LEU A 115 -10.27 -3.77 11.66
N ILE A 116 -10.94 -3.85 10.51
CA ILE A 116 -10.49 -3.30 9.23
C ILE A 116 -11.44 -2.15 8.85
N VAL A 117 -10.91 -0.95 8.59
CA VAL A 117 -11.67 0.18 8.07
C VAL A 117 -11.31 0.37 6.61
N ASP A 118 -12.29 0.20 5.72
CA ASP A 118 -12.08 0.06 4.28
C ASP A 118 -13.09 0.87 3.44
N HIS A 119 -13.54 2.03 3.92
CA HIS A 119 -14.35 2.92 3.09
C HIS A 119 -13.58 3.27 1.82
N ARG A 120 -14.28 3.31 0.70
CA ARG A 120 -13.68 3.75 -0.55
C ARG A 120 -13.22 5.20 -0.50
N HIS A 121 -13.89 6.03 0.29
CA HIS A 121 -13.54 7.43 0.52
C HIS A 121 -12.89 7.61 1.89
N GLY A 122 -11.58 7.80 1.92
CA GLY A 122 -10.76 7.82 3.14
C GLY A 122 -11.08 8.93 4.16
N LYS A 123 -11.91 9.92 3.80
CA LYS A 123 -12.34 10.96 4.77
C LYS A 123 -13.16 10.40 5.93
N TYR A 124 -13.77 9.22 5.76
CA TYR A 124 -14.62 8.60 6.77
C TYR A 124 -13.88 7.64 7.71
N HIS A 125 -12.60 7.35 7.41
CA HIS A 125 -11.85 6.30 8.09
C HIS A 125 -11.70 6.55 9.59
N LEU A 126 -11.24 7.73 9.98
CA LEU A 126 -10.91 8.01 11.38
C LEU A 126 -12.16 8.05 12.28
N ASP A 127 -13.22 8.67 11.80
CA ASP A 127 -14.48 8.76 12.57
C ASP A 127 -15.10 7.37 12.78
N ALA A 128 -15.05 6.51 11.76
CA ALA A 128 -15.53 5.13 11.85
C ALA A 128 -14.67 4.25 12.76
N ALA A 129 -13.36 4.51 12.82
CA ALA A 129 -12.41 3.77 13.64
C ALA A 129 -12.45 4.17 15.14
N MET A 130 -12.85 5.41 15.44
CA MET A 130 -12.71 6.00 16.77
C MET A 130 -13.37 5.17 17.89
N PRO A 131 -14.63 4.70 17.79
CA PRO A 131 -15.24 3.91 18.85
C PRO A 131 -14.46 2.62 19.18
N PHE A 132 -13.86 1.99 18.18
CA PHE A 132 -13.09 0.76 18.35
C PHE A 132 -11.68 1.03 18.91
N LEU A 133 -11.12 2.20 18.58
CA LEU A 133 -9.87 2.67 19.17
C LEU A 133 -10.02 2.81 20.69
N GLU A 134 -11.14 3.39 21.14
CA GLU A 134 -11.45 3.61 22.55
C GLU A 134 -11.64 2.30 23.33
N GLU A 135 -12.10 1.25 22.65
CA GLU A 135 -12.24 -0.11 23.23
C GLU A 135 -10.95 -0.94 23.15
N GLY A 136 -9.84 -0.37 22.65
CA GLY A 136 -8.55 -1.06 22.60
C GLY A 136 -8.45 -2.13 21.51
N ILE A 137 -9.34 -2.13 20.53
CA ILE A 137 -9.37 -3.10 19.42
C ILE A 137 -8.28 -2.73 18.40
N PRO A 138 -7.34 -3.64 18.03
CA PRO A 138 -6.36 -3.40 16.98
C PRO A 138 -7.02 -3.05 15.65
N ILE A 139 -6.53 -1.97 14.98
CA ILE A 139 -7.18 -1.43 13.80
C ILE A 139 -6.22 -1.36 12.60
N PHE A 140 -6.60 -1.97 11.50
CA PHE A 140 -6.04 -1.70 10.19
C PHE A 140 -6.95 -0.71 9.45
N ILE A 141 -6.39 0.43 9.04
CA ILE A 141 -7.08 1.41 8.21
C ILE A 141 -6.53 1.33 6.78
N ASP A 142 -7.38 1.05 5.80
CA ASP A 142 -6.97 1.02 4.39
C ASP A 142 -6.52 2.43 3.92
N LYS A 143 -5.88 2.45 2.79
CA LYS A 143 -5.37 3.70 2.19
C LYS A 143 -6.52 4.55 1.57
N PRO A 144 -6.43 5.89 1.69
CA PRO A 144 -5.49 6.63 2.51
C PRO A 144 -5.85 6.53 4.00
N PHE A 145 -4.87 6.63 4.88
CA PHE A 145 -5.14 6.64 6.33
C PHE A 145 -6.19 7.69 6.71
N CYS A 146 -6.03 8.90 6.20
CA CYS A 146 -6.97 10.01 6.37
C CYS A 146 -6.71 11.08 5.31
N TYR A 147 -7.39 12.24 5.43
CA TYR A 147 -7.27 13.34 4.48
C TYR A 147 -6.51 14.54 5.04
N ARG A 148 -6.27 14.61 6.35
CA ARG A 148 -5.61 15.74 7.00
C ARG A 148 -4.62 15.22 8.03
N LYS A 149 -3.36 15.63 7.88
CA LYS A 149 -2.27 15.23 8.76
C LYS A 149 -2.57 15.54 10.22
N GLN A 150 -3.11 16.73 10.49
CA GLN A 150 -3.49 17.12 11.86
C GLN A 150 -4.50 16.14 12.46
N LYS A 151 -5.56 15.78 11.72
CA LYS A 151 -6.56 14.80 12.18
C LYS A 151 -5.95 13.41 12.38
N GLY A 152 -5.03 13.02 11.51
CA GLY A 152 -4.27 11.78 11.65
C GLY A 152 -3.40 11.78 12.90
N GLU A 153 -2.72 12.88 13.21
CA GLU A 153 -1.91 13.00 14.42
C GLU A 153 -2.77 12.95 15.69
N GLU A 154 -3.89 13.67 15.73
CA GLU A 154 -4.85 13.62 16.83
C GLU A 154 -5.30 12.17 17.10
N PHE A 155 -5.68 11.44 16.06
CA PHE A 155 -6.11 10.04 16.14
C PHE A 155 -4.98 9.12 16.64
N LEU A 156 -3.80 9.20 16.03
CA LEU A 156 -2.65 8.36 16.37
C LEU A 156 -2.07 8.71 17.74
N SER A 157 -2.18 9.98 18.19
CA SER A 157 -1.83 10.37 19.54
C SER A 157 -2.73 9.70 20.56
N LYS A 158 -4.05 9.67 20.30
CA LYS A 158 -5.01 8.95 21.14
C LYS A 158 -4.75 7.44 21.14
N ALA A 159 -4.41 6.86 19.98
CA ALA A 159 -4.02 5.45 19.88
C ALA A 159 -2.83 5.11 20.80
N ARG A 160 -1.79 5.96 20.79
CA ARG A 160 -0.63 5.80 21.68
C ARG A 160 -0.99 5.91 23.14
N GLN A 161 -1.85 6.87 23.53
CA GLN A 161 -2.32 7.05 24.91
C GLN A 161 -3.09 5.82 25.40
N LEU A 162 -3.96 5.27 24.56
CA LEU A 162 -4.76 4.09 24.88
C LEU A 162 -3.99 2.77 24.69
N LYS A 163 -2.80 2.82 24.08
CA LYS A 163 -2.01 1.65 23.69
C LYS A 163 -2.76 0.71 22.72
N THR A 164 -3.66 1.26 21.95
CA THR A 164 -4.40 0.53 20.92
C THR A 164 -3.57 0.48 19.65
N PRO A 165 -3.23 -0.71 19.11
CA PRO A 165 -2.43 -0.85 17.91
C PRO A 165 -3.20 -0.35 16.67
N VAL A 166 -2.55 0.52 15.89
CA VAL A 166 -3.10 1.06 14.63
C VAL A 166 -2.04 1.02 13.54
N THR A 167 -2.42 0.56 12.37
CA THR A 167 -1.58 0.70 11.18
C THR A 167 -2.38 1.02 9.93
N SER A 168 -1.69 1.57 8.94
CA SER A 168 -2.25 1.86 7.63
C SER A 168 -1.14 1.80 6.59
N TYR A 169 -1.43 1.22 5.44
CA TYR A 169 -0.53 1.23 4.28
C TYR A 169 -1.23 0.83 2.98
N SER A 170 -0.66 1.26 1.88
CA SER A 170 -0.95 0.70 0.58
C SER A 170 -0.32 -0.70 0.46
N SER A 171 -1.08 -1.68 0.00
CA SER A 171 -0.57 -3.03 -0.28
C SER A 171 0.56 -3.05 -1.32
N ILE A 172 0.63 -2.04 -2.19
CA ILE A 172 1.71 -1.87 -3.16
C ILE A 172 2.99 -1.46 -2.44
N ALA A 173 2.92 -0.49 -1.50
CA ALA A 173 4.07 -0.06 -0.73
C ALA A 173 4.62 -1.18 0.16
N HIS A 174 3.73 -1.92 0.80
CA HIS A 174 4.07 -3.01 1.70
C HIS A 174 4.11 -4.38 0.98
N SER A 175 4.80 -4.42 -0.17
CA SER A 175 4.93 -5.62 -1.00
C SER A 175 6.38 -6.10 -1.10
N PHE A 176 6.58 -7.39 -1.30
CA PHE A 176 7.91 -7.94 -1.57
C PHE A 176 8.56 -7.27 -2.80
N ALA A 177 7.76 -6.90 -3.81
CA ALA A 177 8.24 -6.20 -5.00
C ALA A 177 8.82 -4.82 -4.67
N THR A 178 8.15 -4.02 -3.83
CA THR A 178 8.67 -2.71 -3.41
C THR A 178 9.94 -2.84 -2.56
N PHE A 179 10.02 -3.86 -1.70
CA PHE A 179 11.24 -4.17 -0.95
C PHE A 179 12.41 -4.50 -1.86
N ASP A 180 12.18 -5.30 -2.90
CA ASP A 180 13.18 -5.67 -3.88
C ASP A 180 13.66 -4.45 -4.68
N ILE A 181 12.73 -3.62 -5.17
CA ILE A 181 13.06 -2.36 -5.85
C ILE A 181 13.89 -1.43 -4.94
N LYS A 182 13.51 -1.27 -3.65
CA LYS A 182 14.29 -0.51 -2.68
C LYS A 182 15.73 -1.04 -2.59
N ASN A 183 15.88 -2.35 -2.45
CA ASN A 183 17.21 -2.99 -2.34
C ASN A 183 18.05 -2.74 -3.58
N GLN A 184 17.48 -2.90 -4.78
CA GLN A 184 18.19 -2.62 -6.03
C GLN A 184 18.66 -1.16 -6.10
N ILE A 185 17.75 -0.20 -5.83
CA ILE A 185 18.08 1.24 -5.85
C ILE A 185 19.10 1.60 -4.76
N SER A 186 19.04 1.00 -3.58
CA SER A 186 19.99 1.27 -2.49
C SER A 186 21.43 0.94 -2.84
N GLN A 187 21.66 -0.01 -3.76
CA GLN A 187 22.97 -0.45 -4.22
C GLN A 187 23.52 0.38 -5.39
N MET A 188 22.72 1.32 -5.94
CA MET A 188 23.15 2.16 -7.06
C MET A 188 24.06 3.29 -6.59
N GLU A 189 25.12 3.57 -7.38
CA GLU A 189 26.06 4.66 -7.11
C GLU A 189 25.44 6.04 -7.24
N SER A 190 24.54 6.24 -8.23
CA SER A 190 23.80 7.46 -8.47
C SER A 190 22.30 7.20 -8.42
N LYS A 191 21.55 8.05 -7.73
CA LYS A 191 20.10 8.00 -7.57
C LYS A 191 19.49 9.37 -7.33
N GLU A 192 20.03 10.38 -8.01
CA GLU A 192 19.62 11.77 -7.82
C GLU A 192 18.25 12.07 -8.41
N ASN A 193 17.94 11.46 -9.56
CA ASN A 193 16.66 11.60 -10.23
C ASN A 193 15.96 10.24 -10.40
N ILE A 194 14.70 10.21 -9.99
CA ILE A 194 13.84 9.02 -10.08
C ILE A 194 12.55 9.41 -10.79
N ILE A 195 12.08 8.56 -11.72
CA ILE A 195 10.77 8.70 -12.34
C ILE A 195 9.91 7.53 -11.88
N MET A 196 8.72 7.80 -11.37
CA MET A 196 7.71 6.79 -11.09
C MET A 196 6.46 7.05 -11.92
N TYR A 197 5.96 6.00 -12.55
CA TYR A 197 4.72 6.03 -13.31
C TYR A 197 3.66 5.16 -12.65
N GLY A 198 2.42 5.63 -12.62
CA GLY A 198 1.32 4.84 -12.07
C GLY A 198 -0.05 5.51 -12.22
N PRO A 199 -1.12 4.84 -11.73
CA PRO A 199 -2.46 5.38 -11.79
C PRO A 199 -2.67 6.48 -10.74
N LEU A 200 -3.25 7.60 -11.16
CA LEU A 200 -3.81 8.64 -10.30
C LEU A 200 -4.85 9.42 -11.09
N ASP A 201 -5.94 9.79 -10.45
CA ASP A 201 -7.02 10.59 -10.99
C ASP A 201 -7.22 11.82 -10.10
N LEU A 202 -6.78 12.99 -10.59
CA LEU A 202 -6.87 14.25 -9.85
C LEU A 202 -8.31 14.72 -9.63
N ASP A 203 -9.24 14.26 -10.47
CA ASP A 203 -10.66 14.63 -10.41
C ASP A 203 -11.53 13.50 -9.80
N SER A 204 -10.91 12.51 -9.16
CA SER A 204 -11.65 11.42 -8.53
C SER A 204 -12.64 11.92 -7.49
N LYS A 205 -13.91 11.47 -7.62
CA LYS A 205 -14.97 11.75 -6.63
C LYS A 205 -14.64 11.22 -5.21
N TYR A 206 -13.68 10.34 -5.10
CA TYR A 206 -13.19 9.78 -3.83
C TYR A 206 -12.02 10.57 -3.25
N GLY A 207 -11.89 11.86 -3.62
CA GLY A 207 -10.95 12.81 -3.04
C GLY A 207 -9.70 13.06 -3.86
N GLY A 208 -9.80 13.02 -5.19
CA GLY A 208 -8.70 13.41 -6.07
C GLY A 208 -7.42 12.65 -5.78
N VAL A 209 -6.36 13.37 -5.42
CA VAL A 209 -5.02 12.81 -5.14
C VAL A 209 -5.03 11.72 -4.05
N PHE A 210 -5.98 11.77 -3.10
CA PHE A 210 -6.02 10.82 -2.00
C PHE A 210 -6.52 9.44 -2.41
N PHE A 211 -7.23 9.31 -3.52
CA PHE A 211 -7.83 8.02 -3.89
C PHE A 211 -6.78 6.99 -4.36
N TYR A 212 -5.95 7.33 -5.34
CA TYR A 212 -4.87 6.48 -5.86
C TYR A 212 -3.48 6.96 -5.48
N GLY A 213 -3.32 8.21 -5.08
CA GLY A 213 -2.04 8.80 -4.69
C GLY A 213 -1.24 7.98 -3.66
N PRO A 214 -1.86 7.37 -2.64
CA PRO A 214 -1.16 6.51 -1.69
C PRO A 214 -0.38 5.37 -2.36
N HIS A 215 -0.86 4.84 -3.49
CA HIS A 215 -0.17 3.79 -4.24
C HIS A 215 1.09 4.26 -4.98
N LEU A 216 1.30 5.57 -5.09
CA LEU A 216 2.52 6.18 -5.63
C LEU A 216 3.40 6.76 -4.51
N ILE A 217 2.79 7.47 -3.56
CA ILE A 217 3.50 8.18 -2.50
C ILE A 217 4.10 7.23 -1.46
N GLU A 218 3.36 6.22 -1.02
CA GLU A 218 3.88 5.32 0.02
C GLU A 218 5.03 4.43 -0.47
N PRO A 219 4.99 3.80 -1.67
CA PRO A 219 6.16 3.13 -2.21
C PRO A 219 7.36 4.06 -2.36
N LEU A 220 7.12 5.31 -2.80
CA LEU A 220 8.17 6.31 -2.95
C LEU A 220 8.87 6.64 -1.63
N ILE A 221 8.11 6.94 -0.58
CA ILE A 221 8.66 7.20 0.77
C ILE A 221 9.47 6.00 1.24
N TYR A 222 8.96 4.80 1.00
CA TYR A 222 9.63 3.56 1.40
C TYR A 222 10.96 3.36 0.66
N ILE A 223 10.98 3.62 -0.66
CA ILE A 223 12.17 3.47 -1.52
C ILE A 223 13.23 4.50 -1.18
N ILE A 224 12.85 5.79 -1.07
CA ILE A 224 13.78 6.90 -0.82
C ILE A 224 14.27 6.90 0.63
N ASP A 225 13.41 6.50 1.57
CA ASP A 225 13.69 6.45 3.01
C ASP A 225 14.19 7.80 3.56
N ASN A 226 13.58 8.88 3.08
CA ASN A 226 13.90 10.25 3.46
C ASN A 226 12.64 11.13 3.43
N ARG A 227 12.74 12.36 3.95
CA ARG A 227 11.61 13.28 4.04
C ARG A 227 11.47 14.10 2.75
N ALA A 228 10.27 14.16 2.21
CA ALA A 228 9.91 15.09 1.15
C ALA A 228 9.75 16.50 1.75
N VAL A 229 10.26 17.52 1.07
CA VAL A 229 10.22 18.92 1.54
C VAL A 229 9.26 19.79 0.76
N LYS A 230 9.11 19.55 -0.54
CA LYS A 230 8.20 20.32 -1.40
C LYS A 230 7.74 19.51 -2.60
N VAL A 231 6.58 19.88 -3.12
CA VAL A 231 5.96 19.25 -4.29
C VAL A 231 5.43 20.30 -5.26
N ARG A 232 5.33 19.94 -6.54
CA ARG A 232 4.62 20.71 -7.56
C ARG A 232 3.90 19.79 -8.51
N VAL A 233 2.62 20.06 -8.77
CA VAL A 233 1.78 19.32 -9.71
C VAL A 233 1.62 20.11 -11.00
N ASN A 234 1.81 19.44 -12.14
CA ASN A 234 1.43 19.93 -13.46
C ASN A 234 0.20 19.15 -13.92
N LYS A 235 -0.97 19.76 -13.73
CA LYS A 235 -2.26 19.14 -14.07
C LYS A 235 -2.52 19.22 -15.57
N ASN A 236 -2.98 18.11 -16.15
CA ASN A 236 -3.50 18.02 -17.51
C ASN A 236 -4.83 17.23 -17.47
N ASN A 237 -5.94 17.91 -17.30
CA ASN A 237 -7.23 17.31 -16.95
C ASN A 237 -7.10 16.43 -15.70
N SER A 238 -7.61 15.19 -15.72
CA SER A 238 -7.46 14.23 -14.62
C SER A 238 -6.10 13.53 -14.53
N ASN A 239 -5.20 13.81 -15.49
CA ASN A 239 -3.84 13.26 -15.56
C ASN A 239 -2.81 14.35 -15.19
N GLY A 240 -1.53 14.01 -15.26
CA GLY A 240 -0.44 14.98 -15.11
C GLY A 240 0.87 14.38 -14.65
N SER A 241 1.68 15.26 -14.08
CA SER A 241 2.92 14.90 -13.42
C SER A 241 3.09 15.69 -12.12
N ALA A 242 3.92 15.19 -11.23
CA ALA A 242 4.33 15.94 -10.04
C ALA A 242 5.83 15.82 -9.83
N SER A 243 6.46 16.92 -9.42
CA SER A 243 7.83 16.93 -8.93
C SER A 243 7.82 16.91 -7.41
N ILE A 244 8.63 16.06 -6.80
CA ILE A 244 8.81 15.94 -5.34
C ILE A 244 10.29 16.04 -5.04
N VAL A 245 10.67 16.91 -4.13
CA VAL A 245 12.06 17.11 -3.68
C VAL A 245 12.20 16.59 -2.26
N PHE A 246 13.26 15.83 -2.00
CA PHE A 246 13.59 15.25 -0.71
C PHE A 246 14.74 16.00 -0.04
N GLU A 247 14.84 15.93 1.31
CA GLU A 247 15.90 16.61 2.09
C GLU A 247 17.31 16.17 1.68
N ASN A 248 17.49 14.93 1.27
CA ASN A 248 18.76 14.37 0.79
C ASN A 248 19.13 14.79 -0.65
N GLY A 249 18.38 15.70 -1.27
CA GLY A 249 18.61 16.19 -2.63
C GLY A 249 18.00 15.34 -3.74
N ILE A 250 17.49 14.14 -3.45
CA ILE A 250 16.81 13.31 -4.46
C ILE A 250 15.59 14.05 -4.99
N SER A 251 15.45 14.08 -6.30
CA SER A 251 14.28 14.61 -7.00
C SER A 251 13.50 13.48 -7.66
N VAL A 252 12.19 13.47 -7.48
CA VAL A 252 11.31 12.47 -8.08
C VAL A 252 10.28 13.14 -8.97
N THR A 253 10.14 12.63 -10.18
CA THR A 253 9.04 12.96 -11.08
C THR A 253 8.03 11.83 -11.07
N LEU A 254 6.82 12.11 -10.58
CA LEU A 254 5.67 11.23 -10.76
C LEU A 254 5.01 11.54 -12.09
N ILE A 255 4.75 10.53 -12.91
CA ILE A 255 3.91 10.63 -14.09
C ILE A 255 2.69 9.76 -13.86
N PHE A 256 1.50 10.31 -14.03
CA PHE A 256 0.29 9.60 -13.66
C PHE A 256 -0.84 9.75 -14.67
N SER A 257 -1.66 8.71 -14.74
CA SER A 257 -2.80 8.64 -15.64
C SER A 257 -4.00 7.99 -14.95
N SER A 258 -5.17 8.60 -15.13
CA SER A 258 -6.44 8.08 -14.62
C SER A 258 -6.88 6.78 -15.32
N LYS A 259 -6.37 6.52 -16.52
CA LYS A 259 -6.78 5.38 -17.37
C LYS A 259 -5.86 4.17 -17.28
N ASN A 260 -4.57 4.38 -16.99
CA ASN A 260 -3.60 3.29 -16.92
C ASN A 260 -3.51 2.70 -15.51
N ARG A 261 -3.20 1.41 -15.40
CA ARG A 261 -3.08 0.67 -14.14
C ARG A 261 -1.70 0.02 -13.94
N GLY A 262 -0.73 0.37 -14.78
CA GLY A 262 0.65 -0.09 -14.63
C GLY A 262 1.44 0.76 -13.64
N TRP A 263 2.48 0.17 -13.05
CA TRP A 263 3.48 0.87 -12.23
C TRP A 263 4.86 0.61 -12.80
N GLN A 264 5.66 1.67 -12.92
CA GLN A 264 7.04 1.59 -13.39
C GLN A 264 7.91 2.54 -12.58
N THR A 265 9.17 2.16 -12.38
CA THR A 265 10.16 2.97 -11.67
C THR A 265 11.44 3.03 -12.52
N PHE A 266 11.94 4.23 -12.74
CA PHE A 266 13.19 4.48 -13.48
C PHE A 266 14.12 5.28 -12.59
N VAL A 267 15.41 4.95 -12.63
CA VAL A 267 16.46 5.67 -11.90
C VAL A 267 17.49 6.19 -12.88
N GLU A 268 17.91 7.43 -12.72
CA GLU A 268 19.00 8.02 -13.50
C GLU A 268 20.33 7.40 -13.08
N THR A 269 21.10 7.00 -14.09
CA THR A 269 22.45 6.46 -13.96
C THR A 269 23.39 7.22 -14.88
N LYS A 270 24.71 7.00 -14.77
CA LYS A 270 25.71 7.54 -15.71
C LYS A 270 25.44 7.19 -17.18
N LYS A 271 24.57 6.18 -17.43
CA LYS A 271 24.20 5.70 -18.78
C LYS A 271 22.79 6.13 -19.18
N GLY A 272 22.16 7.03 -18.44
CA GLY A 272 20.77 7.44 -18.63
C GLY A 272 19.81 6.73 -17.70
N PHE A 273 18.50 6.87 -17.94
CA PHE A 273 17.47 6.24 -17.11
C PHE A 273 17.37 4.73 -17.37
N VAL A 274 17.35 3.97 -16.28
CA VAL A 274 17.18 2.52 -16.29
C VAL A 274 15.89 2.16 -15.57
N GLU A 275 15.06 1.30 -16.19
CA GLU A 275 13.88 0.76 -15.53
C GLU A 275 14.27 -0.27 -14.47
N ILE A 276 13.78 -0.06 -13.24
CA ILE A 276 13.98 -0.98 -12.12
C ILE A 276 12.74 -1.85 -11.99
N LYS A 277 12.90 -3.14 -12.22
CA LYS A 277 11.83 -4.13 -12.13
C LYS A 277 12.03 -5.01 -10.91
N ALA A 278 10.95 -5.32 -10.22
CA ALA A 278 11.01 -6.33 -9.18
C ALA A 278 11.34 -7.69 -9.80
N THR A 279 12.29 -8.38 -9.17
CA THR A 279 12.73 -9.73 -9.57
C THR A 279 12.01 -10.81 -8.77
N VAL A 280 11.31 -10.42 -7.70
CA VAL A 280 10.57 -11.35 -6.84
C VAL A 280 9.18 -11.64 -7.40
N GLU A 281 8.77 -12.89 -7.32
CA GLU A 281 7.42 -13.29 -7.68
C GLU A 281 6.38 -12.80 -6.66
N LYS A 282 5.15 -12.63 -7.13
CA LYS A 282 4.02 -12.33 -6.25
C LYS A 282 3.75 -13.54 -5.35
N LYS A 283 3.85 -13.33 -4.03
CA LYS A 283 3.58 -14.36 -3.03
C LYS A 283 2.20 -14.17 -2.39
N VAL A 284 1.58 -15.28 -2.01
CA VAL A 284 0.38 -15.32 -1.18
C VAL A 284 0.71 -16.15 0.06
N PRO A 285 0.51 -15.62 1.27
CA PRO A 285 0.05 -14.26 1.58
C PRO A 285 1.07 -13.17 1.16
N SER A 286 0.57 -11.97 0.91
CA SER A 286 1.43 -10.83 0.65
C SER A 286 2.12 -10.35 1.94
N LYS A 287 3.18 -9.53 1.80
CA LYS A 287 3.80 -8.94 2.99
C LYS A 287 2.82 -8.07 3.78
N SER A 288 1.95 -7.33 3.10
CA SER A 288 0.92 -6.52 3.76
C SER A 288 -0.05 -7.38 4.58
N ASP A 289 -0.45 -8.56 4.07
CA ASP A 289 -1.31 -9.47 4.82
C ASP A 289 -0.61 -10.03 6.06
N LEU A 290 0.66 -10.43 5.92
CA LEU A 290 1.48 -10.94 7.03
C LEU A 290 1.65 -9.90 8.14
N ASP A 291 1.93 -8.66 7.79
CA ASP A 291 2.17 -7.59 8.76
C ASP A 291 0.87 -7.19 9.48
N MET A 292 -0.26 -7.11 8.77
CA MET A 292 -1.58 -6.86 9.36
C MET A 292 -1.95 -7.96 10.36
N VAL A 293 -1.83 -9.22 9.96
CA VAL A 293 -2.14 -10.37 10.82
C VAL A 293 -1.20 -10.43 12.03
N THR A 294 0.09 -10.12 11.86
CA THR A 294 1.04 -10.03 12.97
C THR A 294 0.59 -8.98 13.98
N MET A 295 0.16 -7.80 13.53
CA MET A 295 -0.36 -6.77 14.44
C MET A 295 -1.63 -7.25 15.16
N PHE A 296 -2.57 -7.88 14.48
CA PHE A 296 -3.79 -8.41 15.11
C PHE A 296 -3.49 -9.47 16.17
N LYS A 297 -2.48 -10.32 15.94
CA LYS A 297 -2.08 -11.38 16.88
C LYS A 297 -1.26 -10.87 18.07
N THR A 298 -0.39 -9.88 17.85
CA THR A 298 0.68 -9.52 18.80
C THR A 298 0.60 -8.09 19.34
N GLY A 299 -0.22 -7.23 18.74
CA GLY A 299 -0.23 -5.79 19.01
C GLY A 299 0.97 -5.03 18.46
N LYS A 300 1.91 -5.70 17.77
CA LYS A 300 3.12 -5.04 17.23
C LYS A 300 2.81 -4.37 15.88
N GLU A 301 2.87 -3.05 15.87
CA GLU A 301 2.66 -2.27 14.66
C GLU A 301 3.82 -2.45 13.66
N PRO A 302 3.52 -2.71 12.36
CA PRO A 302 4.56 -2.94 11.35
C PRO A 302 5.19 -1.64 10.82
N ARG A 303 4.59 -0.49 11.12
CA ARG A 303 4.95 0.80 10.57
C ARG A 303 4.93 1.90 11.62
N LYS A 304 5.93 2.79 11.61
CA LYS A 304 5.96 3.98 12.47
C LYS A 304 4.83 4.94 12.08
N HIS A 305 4.14 5.52 13.06
CA HIS A 305 3.09 6.52 12.85
C HIS A 305 3.59 7.74 12.06
N SER A 306 4.84 8.18 12.31
CA SER A 306 5.46 9.29 11.54
C SER A 306 5.51 9.02 10.03
N ASN A 307 5.71 7.77 9.61
CA ASN A 307 5.73 7.42 8.19
C ASN A 307 4.32 7.43 7.57
N ILE A 308 3.29 7.08 8.37
CA ILE A 308 1.88 7.18 7.95
C ILE A 308 1.54 8.65 7.71
N LEU A 309 1.84 9.51 8.70
CA LEU A 309 1.56 10.94 8.65
C LEU A 309 2.34 11.67 7.55
N HIS A 310 3.58 11.27 7.31
CA HIS A 310 4.37 11.84 6.22
C HIS A 310 3.74 11.57 4.84
N GLY A 311 3.18 10.38 4.63
CA GLY A 311 2.41 10.06 3.43
C GLY A 311 1.22 10.99 3.23
N ILE A 312 0.49 11.26 4.31
CA ILE A 312 -0.66 12.18 4.29
C ILE A 312 -0.19 13.62 4.03
N ALA A 313 0.90 14.08 4.66
CA ALA A 313 1.44 15.42 4.44
C ALA A 313 1.82 15.66 2.97
N ILE A 314 2.42 14.67 2.31
CA ILE A 314 2.73 14.76 0.87
C ILE A 314 1.44 14.83 0.04
N LEU A 315 0.43 14.04 0.35
CA LEU A 315 -0.86 14.08 -0.37
C LEU A 315 -1.57 15.42 -0.18
N GLU A 316 -1.53 16.03 1.01
CA GLU A 316 -2.06 17.37 1.25
C GLU A 316 -1.31 18.44 0.45
N ALA A 317 0.03 18.36 0.40
CA ALA A 317 0.83 19.28 -0.39
C ALA A 317 0.56 19.12 -1.90
N LEU A 318 0.35 17.89 -2.39
CA LEU A 318 -0.06 17.65 -3.78
C LEU A 318 -1.45 18.24 -4.06
N GLU A 319 -2.44 18.07 -3.15
CA GLU A 319 -3.76 18.68 -3.28
C GLU A 319 -3.66 20.21 -3.33
N LYS A 320 -2.89 20.83 -2.43
CA LYS A 320 -2.63 22.29 -2.45
C LYS A 320 -2.03 22.71 -3.79
N SER A 321 -1.03 21.98 -4.28
CA SER A 321 -0.36 22.30 -5.55
C SER A 321 -1.28 22.12 -6.77
N VAL A 322 -2.20 21.18 -6.77
CA VAL A 322 -3.26 21.08 -7.82
C VAL A 322 -4.06 22.36 -7.90
N ASN A 323 -4.36 22.98 -6.75
CA ASN A 323 -5.18 24.19 -6.67
C ASN A 323 -4.39 25.46 -6.94
N SER A 324 -3.16 25.58 -6.44
CA SER A 324 -2.32 26.79 -6.58
C SER A 324 -1.53 26.83 -7.90
N GLY A 325 -1.28 25.67 -8.52
CA GLY A 325 -0.38 25.56 -9.69
C GLY A 325 1.11 25.79 -9.36
N GLY A 326 1.44 26.02 -8.09
CA GLY A 326 2.77 26.34 -7.60
C GLY A 326 3.47 25.21 -6.84
N TRP A 327 4.67 25.53 -6.33
CA TRP A 327 5.35 24.70 -5.34
C TRP A 327 4.67 24.84 -3.98
N GLU A 328 4.45 23.72 -3.33
CA GLU A 328 3.89 23.64 -1.98
C GLU A 328 4.85 22.91 -1.06
N ASN A 329 5.03 23.43 0.15
CA ASN A 329 5.84 22.77 1.18
C ASN A 329 5.08 21.55 1.75
N VAL A 330 5.83 20.50 2.05
CA VAL A 330 5.31 19.35 2.79
C VAL A 330 5.44 19.65 4.29
N ASP A 331 4.32 19.69 4.98
CA ASP A 331 4.30 19.96 6.43
C ASP A 331 5.03 18.82 7.18
N GLN A 332 6.00 19.24 8.04
CA GLN A 332 6.91 18.32 8.76
C GLN A 332 6.24 17.66 9.97
#